data_d68f50402fbbfe4b4a608ba6d24f2623
#
_entry.id   d68f50402fbbfe4b4a608ba6d24f2623
#
_cell.length_a   1.000
_cell.length_b   1.000
_cell.length_c   1.000
_cell.angle_alpha   90.00
_cell.angle_beta   90.00
_cell.angle_gamma   90.00
#
_symmetry.space_group_name_H-M   'P 1'
#
loop_
_entity.id
_entity.type
_entity.pdbx_description
1 polymer ?
#
loop_
_entity_poly.entity_id
_entity_poly.type
_entity_poly.pdbx_seq_one_letter_code
_entity_poly.pdbx_strand_id
1 'polypeptide(L)'
;MMIRINEHLTHHAGSCSTYTVTQDGAALTIDCGALAPAAIDEATGAQQERLLLTHFHRDQCNAAAQWVDAGVEVVIPFSEKRFFEEADILRASYDTYDNYTAWYPGFSSLQDITGTHAIDYDKILWRGVELEVVPLPGHTFGQSGYLFELDGKRYLACGDLMSAPGKIHEYHRVQWAYMSFQGHVNLLESLQTVRDLAPDMILPGHGEPFPYTHAAIDCLIDALAELFELFHGRPYQPYHAAFRQLSEHVFEVTNSSANTYIVRDDEGHGLFIDCGYTSGAPISANPHRFIDHLLPRLEAETGITDVEWFLPSHYHDDHLAGLPTLQVKYGTRLACSPELQDLLEHPERYDMPCTVPHATTVDHVIRRDDLFAWRGFEFRMEQFPGQTWYHHLISFEADGRRYLSIGDNISGISFREHRDFVHSFIPKNRTPVSSYADMPRQIVERRPDMLLTGHGGAVDCDADQIAGWQQWMDRWTELFEGIIDRPHANYGMDPQWVEFYPYKTRVHPGDELQYEVRVRNHDTEQKSGTLLLHASAGVRLSTERIDISVEAGETMAFAVTAIFPESRQSHSWTVVADVTWDGVAHGEIAEAIAWW
;
A
#
# COMPACT_ATOMS: atom_id res chain seq x y z
N MET A 1 5.64 -8.23 36.85
CA MET A 1 4.96 -7.69 38.08
C MET A 1 3.65 -7.07 37.62
N MET A 2 2.54 -7.30 38.33
CA MET A 2 1.24 -6.71 38.01
C MET A 2 1.00 -5.48 38.89
N ILE A 3 0.64 -4.34 38.27
CA ILE A 3 0.36 -3.07 38.95
C ILE A 3 -1.03 -2.60 38.50
N ARG A 4 -1.94 -2.41 39.42
CA ARG A 4 -3.28 -1.89 39.13
C ARG A 4 -3.23 -0.37 39.02
N ILE A 5 -3.54 0.18 37.83
CA ILE A 5 -3.56 1.63 37.58
C ILE A 5 -4.87 2.23 38.10
N ASN A 6 -6.01 1.58 37.81
CA ASN A 6 -7.33 1.92 38.36
C ASN A 6 -8.20 0.66 38.48
N GLU A 7 -9.51 0.79 38.64
CA GLU A 7 -10.42 -0.36 38.82
C GLU A 7 -10.43 -1.28 37.60
N HIS A 8 -10.31 -0.72 36.41
CA HIS A 8 -10.48 -1.42 35.13
C HIS A 8 -9.19 -1.55 34.30
N LEU A 9 -8.08 -0.92 34.69
CA LEU A 9 -6.83 -0.92 33.94
C LEU A 9 -5.67 -1.47 34.77
N THR A 10 -5.00 -2.46 34.23
CA THR A 10 -3.85 -3.14 34.87
C THR A 10 -2.63 -3.05 33.95
N HIS A 11 -1.46 -2.79 34.51
CA HIS A 11 -0.15 -2.85 33.87
C HIS A 11 0.58 -4.12 34.30
N HIS A 12 1.08 -4.88 33.35
CA HIS A 12 1.93 -6.05 33.56
C HIS A 12 3.33 -5.70 33.06
N ALA A 13 4.26 -5.47 33.99
CA ALA A 13 5.66 -5.22 33.67
C ALA A 13 6.37 -6.54 33.34
N GLY A 14 6.96 -6.64 32.14
CA GLY A 14 7.64 -7.83 31.61
C GLY A 14 8.80 -7.46 30.67
N SER A 15 8.97 -8.21 29.60
CA SER A 15 9.89 -7.86 28.49
C SER A 15 9.46 -6.57 27.80
N CYS A 16 8.17 -6.36 27.69
CA CYS A 16 7.53 -5.08 27.42
C CYS A 16 6.47 -4.81 28.47
N SER A 17 5.87 -3.62 28.42
CA SER A 17 4.69 -3.25 29.20
C SER A 17 3.44 -3.74 28.50
N THR A 18 2.65 -4.58 29.16
CA THR A 18 1.36 -5.08 28.68
C THR A 18 0.25 -4.39 29.47
N TYR A 19 -0.79 -3.94 28.83
CA TYR A 19 -1.91 -3.26 29.48
C TYR A 19 -3.20 -4.02 29.26
N THR A 20 -3.93 -4.30 30.35
CA THR A 20 -5.20 -5.03 30.26
C THR A 20 -6.33 -4.15 30.77
N VAL A 21 -7.33 -3.92 29.92
CA VAL A 21 -8.61 -3.30 30.27
C VAL A 21 -9.61 -4.43 30.57
N THR A 22 -10.30 -4.32 31.70
CA THR A 22 -11.30 -5.31 32.13
C THR A 22 -12.69 -4.68 32.21
N GLN A 23 -13.69 -5.36 31.62
CA GLN A 23 -15.09 -4.94 31.63
C GLN A 23 -16.01 -6.17 31.68
N ASP A 24 -16.94 -6.21 32.64
CA ASP A 24 -17.96 -7.27 32.76
C ASP A 24 -17.39 -8.72 32.73
N GLY A 25 -16.25 -8.95 33.39
CA GLY A 25 -15.59 -10.26 33.44
C GLY A 25 -14.82 -10.66 32.18
N ALA A 26 -14.74 -9.77 31.21
CA ALA A 26 -13.91 -9.93 30.00
C ALA A 26 -12.74 -8.95 29.99
N ALA A 27 -11.75 -9.22 29.17
CA ALA A 27 -10.53 -8.43 29.05
C ALA A 27 -10.13 -8.16 27.59
N LEU A 28 -9.64 -6.94 27.36
CA LEU A 28 -8.92 -6.51 26.17
C LEU A 28 -7.50 -6.17 26.60
N THR A 29 -6.50 -6.71 25.89
CA THR A 29 -5.10 -6.48 26.22
C THR A 29 -4.39 -5.75 25.09
N ILE A 30 -3.50 -4.83 25.44
CA ILE A 30 -2.63 -4.09 24.50
C ILE A 30 -1.20 -4.55 24.73
N ASP A 31 -0.58 -5.07 23.66
CA ASP A 31 0.66 -5.83 23.62
C ASP A 31 0.64 -7.04 24.56
N CYS A 32 1.46 -8.03 24.30
CA CYS A 32 1.45 -9.23 25.12
C CYS A 32 2.83 -9.64 25.64
N GLY A 33 3.90 -9.14 24.99
CA GLY A 33 5.24 -9.60 25.31
C GLY A 33 5.35 -11.11 25.26
N ALA A 34 5.81 -11.70 26.35
CA ALA A 34 5.89 -13.15 26.54
C ALA A 34 4.69 -13.75 27.30
N LEU A 35 3.64 -12.96 27.56
CA LEU A 35 2.49 -13.39 28.37
C LEU A 35 1.43 -14.09 27.51
N ALA A 36 1.19 -15.35 27.80
CA ALA A 36 0.07 -16.10 27.23
C ALA A 36 -1.28 -15.61 27.81
N PRO A 37 -2.42 -15.73 27.08
CA PRO A 37 -3.72 -15.26 27.55
C PRO A 37 -4.10 -15.85 28.93
N ALA A 38 -3.89 -17.12 29.16
CA ALA A 38 -4.21 -17.78 30.43
C ALA A 38 -3.48 -17.17 31.66
N ALA A 39 -2.26 -16.67 31.48
CA ALA A 39 -1.52 -16.01 32.55
C ALA A 39 -2.13 -14.67 32.95
N ILE A 40 -2.70 -13.96 31.97
CA ILE A 40 -3.39 -12.67 32.23
C ILE A 40 -4.79 -12.95 32.80
N ASP A 41 -5.51 -13.97 32.30
CA ASP A 41 -6.79 -14.40 32.86
C ASP A 41 -6.68 -14.73 34.35
N GLU A 42 -5.66 -15.52 34.74
CA GLU A 42 -5.39 -15.84 36.14
C GLU A 42 -5.09 -14.58 36.97
N ALA A 43 -4.31 -13.67 36.42
CA ALA A 43 -3.87 -12.46 37.09
C ALA A 43 -5.01 -11.42 37.29
N THR A 44 -5.91 -11.31 36.32
CA THR A 44 -6.99 -10.29 36.30
C THR A 44 -8.33 -10.84 36.75
N GLY A 45 -8.54 -12.15 36.68
CA GLY A 45 -9.84 -12.78 36.88
C GLY A 45 -10.85 -12.54 35.76
N ALA A 46 -10.40 -12.11 34.59
CA ALA A 46 -11.22 -11.79 33.41
C ALA A 46 -10.73 -12.57 32.20
N GLN A 47 -11.64 -13.03 31.34
CA GLN A 47 -11.32 -13.82 30.15
C GLN A 47 -10.88 -12.91 29.00
N GLN A 48 -9.78 -13.22 28.34
CA GLN A 48 -9.30 -12.49 27.18
C GLN A 48 -10.22 -12.68 25.97
N GLU A 49 -10.67 -11.58 25.39
CA GLU A 49 -11.46 -11.55 24.15
C GLU A 49 -10.67 -10.96 22.99
N ARG A 50 -9.78 -9.98 23.27
CA ARG A 50 -9.08 -9.24 22.23
C ARG A 50 -7.66 -8.87 22.67
N LEU A 51 -6.70 -9.02 21.75
CA LEU A 51 -5.34 -8.52 21.85
C LEU A 51 -5.10 -7.47 20.75
N LEU A 52 -4.69 -6.28 21.13
CA LEU A 52 -4.26 -5.22 20.21
C LEU A 52 -2.73 -5.13 20.25
N LEU A 53 -2.06 -5.19 19.10
CA LEU A 53 -0.62 -5.03 19.02
C LEU A 53 -0.27 -3.63 18.53
N THR A 54 0.74 -2.99 19.12
CA THR A 54 1.17 -1.65 18.75
C THR A 54 2.13 -1.66 17.56
N HIS A 55 3.03 -2.63 17.48
CA HIS A 55 3.99 -2.79 16.40
C HIS A 55 4.58 -4.21 16.37
N PHE A 56 5.35 -4.52 15.30
CA PHE A 56 5.77 -5.89 14.98
C PHE A 56 6.99 -6.41 15.77
N HIS A 57 7.64 -5.62 16.62
CA HIS A 57 8.80 -6.09 17.33
C HIS A 57 8.46 -7.25 18.27
N ARG A 58 9.37 -8.24 18.30
CA ARG A 58 9.16 -9.53 18.96
C ARG A 58 8.87 -9.39 20.45
N ASP A 59 9.52 -8.48 21.13
CA ASP A 59 9.34 -8.23 22.55
C ASP A 59 7.94 -7.71 22.90
N GLN A 60 7.23 -7.09 21.93
CA GLN A 60 5.83 -6.70 22.08
C GLN A 60 4.84 -7.83 21.77
N CYS A 61 5.19 -8.72 20.84
CA CYS A 61 4.26 -9.70 20.27
C CYS A 61 4.69 -11.17 20.41
N ASN A 62 5.71 -11.49 21.22
CA ASN A 62 6.31 -12.81 21.26
C ASN A 62 5.31 -13.95 21.55
N ALA A 63 4.32 -13.72 22.41
CA ALA A 63 3.30 -14.72 22.74
C ALA A 63 2.07 -14.66 21.82
N ALA A 64 1.98 -13.72 20.88
CA ALA A 64 0.74 -13.46 20.12
C ALA A 64 0.20 -14.67 19.33
N ALA A 65 1.08 -15.55 18.83
CA ALA A 65 0.66 -16.81 18.19
C ALA A 65 -0.14 -17.70 19.16
N GLN A 66 0.21 -17.73 20.46
CA GLN A 66 -0.54 -18.46 21.47
C GLN A 66 -1.92 -17.87 21.73
N TRP A 67 -2.10 -16.56 21.49
CA TRP A 67 -3.39 -15.89 21.59
C TRP A 67 -4.29 -16.29 20.40
N VAL A 68 -3.73 -16.35 19.20
CA VAL A 68 -4.42 -16.88 18.01
C VAL A 68 -4.86 -18.32 18.25
N ASP A 69 -3.95 -19.18 18.73
CA ASP A 69 -4.24 -20.59 19.05
C ASP A 69 -5.32 -20.76 20.14
N ALA A 70 -5.41 -19.82 21.07
CA ALA A 70 -6.44 -19.79 22.12
C ALA A 70 -7.80 -19.27 21.62
N GLY A 71 -7.89 -18.84 20.34
CA GLY A 71 -9.11 -18.29 19.75
C GLY A 71 -9.43 -16.85 20.18
N VAL A 72 -8.45 -16.12 20.71
CA VAL A 72 -8.59 -14.69 21.03
C VAL A 72 -8.44 -13.89 19.73
N GLU A 73 -9.28 -12.88 19.52
CA GLU A 73 -9.13 -11.97 18.40
C GLU A 73 -7.83 -11.15 18.54
N VAL A 74 -6.91 -11.32 17.58
CA VAL A 74 -5.67 -10.54 17.53
C VAL A 74 -5.80 -9.47 16.48
N VAL A 75 -5.51 -8.23 16.84
CA VAL A 75 -5.55 -7.05 15.96
C VAL A 75 -4.15 -6.54 15.76
N ILE A 76 -3.70 -6.46 14.51
CA ILE A 76 -2.35 -6.04 14.13
C ILE A 76 -2.41 -4.73 13.34
N PRO A 77 -1.40 -3.84 13.46
CA PRO A 77 -1.32 -2.63 12.63
C PRO A 77 -1.34 -2.95 11.14
N PHE A 78 -2.25 -2.34 10.42
CA PHE A 78 -2.42 -2.56 8.97
C PHE A 78 -1.13 -2.28 8.19
N SER A 79 -0.45 -1.20 8.51
CA SER A 79 0.80 -0.79 7.85
C SER A 79 1.95 -1.79 8.06
N GLU A 80 1.88 -2.63 9.10
CA GLU A 80 2.92 -3.61 9.45
C GLU A 80 2.49 -5.07 9.25
N LYS A 81 1.32 -5.32 8.68
CA LYS A 81 0.73 -6.68 8.62
C LYS A 81 1.70 -7.74 8.07
N ARG A 82 2.51 -7.42 7.05
CA ARG A 82 3.48 -8.37 6.49
C ARG A 82 4.54 -8.82 7.49
N PHE A 83 4.92 -7.96 8.44
CA PHE A 83 5.92 -8.28 9.46
C PHE A 83 5.35 -9.20 10.54
N PHE A 84 4.04 -9.32 10.62
CA PHE A 84 3.35 -10.31 11.44
C PHE A 84 3.01 -11.57 10.64
N GLU A 85 2.36 -11.43 9.49
CA GLU A 85 1.78 -12.54 8.73
C GLU A 85 2.80 -13.32 7.89
N GLU A 86 3.94 -12.68 7.53
CA GLU A 86 5.02 -13.23 6.71
C GLU A 86 6.39 -13.13 7.41
N ALA A 87 6.42 -13.18 8.75
CA ALA A 87 7.62 -12.94 9.55
C ALA A 87 8.79 -13.87 9.20
N ASP A 88 8.52 -15.14 8.96
CA ASP A 88 9.54 -16.15 8.59
C ASP A 88 10.15 -15.86 7.21
N ILE A 89 9.31 -15.55 6.23
CA ILE A 89 9.75 -15.26 4.86
C ILE A 89 10.58 -13.98 4.84
N LEU A 90 10.15 -12.95 5.54
CA LEU A 90 10.88 -11.67 5.61
C LEU A 90 12.25 -11.84 6.26
N ARG A 91 12.36 -12.62 7.33
CA ARG A 91 13.68 -12.91 7.94
C ARG A 91 14.58 -13.72 7.01
N ALA A 92 14.03 -14.70 6.29
CA ALA A 92 14.79 -15.52 5.36
C ALA A 92 15.24 -14.75 4.11
N SER A 93 14.46 -13.76 3.68
CA SER A 93 14.76 -12.93 2.50
C SER A 93 15.67 -11.73 2.80
N TYR A 94 15.97 -11.46 4.09
CA TYR A 94 16.85 -10.35 4.46
C TYR A 94 18.26 -10.58 3.94
N ASP A 95 18.72 -9.65 3.06
CA ASP A 95 20.06 -9.69 2.51
C ASP A 95 21.05 -8.97 3.44
N THR A 96 22.07 -9.70 3.90
CA THR A 96 23.13 -9.16 4.75
C THR A 96 24.34 -8.67 3.97
N TYR A 97 24.36 -8.83 2.65
CA TYR A 97 25.51 -8.50 1.81
C TYR A 97 25.37 -7.19 1.04
N ASP A 98 24.14 -6.78 0.68
CA ASP A 98 23.83 -5.50 0.04
C ASP A 98 23.21 -4.52 1.04
N ASN A 99 24.08 -3.75 1.73
CA ASN A 99 23.64 -2.83 2.76
C ASN A 99 23.16 -1.47 2.22
N TYR A 100 23.44 -1.12 0.96
CA TYR A 100 23.09 0.19 0.42
C TYR A 100 21.61 0.32 0.06
N THR A 101 20.98 -0.78 -0.27
CA THR A 101 19.54 -0.87 -0.54
C THR A 101 18.79 -1.64 0.55
N ALA A 102 19.51 -2.16 1.56
CA ALA A 102 18.93 -2.99 2.60
C ALA A 102 17.92 -2.21 3.44
N TRP A 103 16.76 -2.81 3.57
CA TRP A 103 15.76 -2.49 4.57
C TRP A 103 16.01 -3.36 5.82
N TYR A 104 15.91 -2.77 7.00
CA TYR A 104 16.12 -3.49 8.25
C TYR A 104 14.80 -3.97 8.85
N PRO A 105 14.34 -5.22 8.57
CA PRO A 105 13.05 -5.73 9.04
C PRO A 105 12.99 -5.90 10.57
N GLY A 106 14.12 -5.82 11.25
CA GLY A 106 14.22 -5.83 12.69
C GLY A 106 13.77 -7.13 13.32
N PHE A 107 13.32 -7.07 14.56
CA PHE A 107 12.96 -8.18 15.42
C PHE A 107 11.50 -8.61 15.23
N SER A 108 11.14 -9.12 14.06
CA SER A 108 9.81 -9.68 13.86
C SER A 108 9.56 -10.93 14.72
N SER A 109 8.29 -11.29 14.88
CA SER A 109 7.85 -12.50 15.60
C SER A 109 8.61 -13.75 15.18
N LEU A 110 8.74 -14.74 16.09
CA LEU A 110 9.33 -16.05 15.76
C LEU A 110 8.41 -16.92 14.90
N GLN A 111 7.12 -16.64 14.90
CA GLN A 111 6.09 -17.32 14.12
C GLN A 111 5.24 -16.29 13.40
N ASP A 112 4.63 -16.69 12.30
CA ASP A 112 3.64 -15.86 11.65
C ASP A 112 2.44 -15.67 12.58
N ILE A 113 1.93 -14.42 12.62
CA ILE A 113 0.78 -14.04 13.43
C ILE A 113 -0.30 -13.53 12.48
N THR A 114 -1.42 -14.22 12.41
CA THR A 114 -2.59 -13.79 11.65
C THR A 114 -3.57 -13.05 12.56
N GLY A 115 -4.20 -12.00 12.03
CA GLY A 115 -5.15 -11.21 12.81
C GLY A 115 -6.04 -10.34 11.93
N THR A 116 -6.96 -9.64 12.56
CA THR A 116 -7.66 -8.51 11.95
C THR A 116 -6.75 -7.28 11.93
N HIS A 117 -7.05 -6.28 11.11
CA HIS A 117 -6.16 -5.15 10.89
C HIS A 117 -6.70 -3.87 11.55
N ALA A 118 -5.85 -3.19 12.31
CA ALA A 118 -6.09 -1.83 12.77
C ALA A 118 -5.61 -0.84 11.70
N ILE A 119 -6.53 -0.15 11.07
CA ILE A 119 -6.22 0.89 10.08
C ILE A 119 -6.13 2.23 10.82
N ASP A 120 -5.21 3.10 10.42
CA ASP A 120 -5.02 4.43 11.01
C ASP A 120 -6.35 5.22 11.04
N TYR A 121 -6.65 5.83 12.18
CA TYR A 121 -7.87 6.59 12.50
C TYR A 121 -9.16 5.76 12.66
N ASP A 122 -9.08 4.42 12.60
CA ASP A 122 -10.22 3.56 12.86
C ASP A 122 -10.62 3.59 14.35
N LYS A 123 -11.85 3.15 14.61
CA LYS A 123 -12.43 3.06 15.95
C LYS A 123 -12.78 1.63 16.29
N ILE A 124 -12.05 1.07 17.22
CA ILE A 124 -12.29 -0.28 17.72
C ILE A 124 -13.26 -0.19 18.91
N LEU A 125 -14.47 -0.69 18.73
CA LEU A 125 -15.45 -0.74 19.82
C LEU A 125 -15.36 -2.10 20.54
N TRP A 126 -15.13 -2.06 21.85
CA TRP A 126 -15.13 -3.24 22.70
C TRP A 126 -15.87 -2.97 24.01
N ARG A 127 -16.98 -3.67 24.26
CA ARG A 127 -17.80 -3.59 25.49
C ARG A 127 -18.07 -2.16 26.00
N GLY A 128 -18.34 -1.25 25.08
CA GLY A 128 -18.62 0.16 25.39
C GLY A 128 -17.36 1.06 25.55
N VAL A 129 -16.16 0.49 25.48
CA VAL A 129 -14.92 1.25 25.37
C VAL A 129 -14.60 1.44 23.90
N GLU A 130 -14.49 2.68 23.45
CA GLU A 130 -14.05 3.04 22.10
C GLU A 130 -12.54 3.33 22.15
N LEU A 131 -11.77 2.64 21.30
CA LEU A 131 -10.33 2.87 21.14
C LEU A 131 -10.10 3.43 19.74
N GLU A 132 -9.54 4.62 19.65
CA GLU A 132 -9.10 5.23 18.38
C GLU A 132 -7.69 4.73 18.04
N VAL A 133 -7.52 4.26 16.81
CA VAL A 133 -6.20 3.88 16.28
C VAL A 133 -5.46 5.13 15.86
N VAL A 134 -4.40 5.47 16.59
CA VAL A 134 -3.59 6.66 16.35
C VAL A 134 -2.30 6.26 15.65
N PRO A 135 -2.01 6.76 14.43
CA PRO A 135 -0.72 6.51 13.78
C PRO A 135 0.41 7.18 14.57
N LEU A 136 1.37 6.38 15.04
CA LEU A 136 2.53 6.83 15.83
C LEU A 136 3.85 6.24 15.31
N PRO A 137 4.18 6.38 14.01
CA PRO A 137 5.44 5.87 13.48
C PRO A 137 6.64 6.61 14.07
N GLY A 138 7.78 5.96 14.02
CA GLY A 138 9.06 6.50 14.51
C GLY A 138 9.94 5.37 15.00
N HIS A 139 9.52 4.67 16.04
CA HIS A 139 10.20 3.45 16.51
C HIS A 139 10.13 2.34 15.46
N THR A 140 8.95 2.11 14.88
CA THR A 140 8.78 1.39 13.62
C THR A 140 8.00 2.24 12.63
N PHE A 141 7.96 1.84 11.37
CA PHE A 141 7.37 2.64 10.28
C PHE A 141 5.84 2.67 10.30
N GLY A 142 5.19 1.68 10.90
CA GLY A 142 3.73 1.56 10.96
C GLY A 142 3.18 1.38 12.36
N GLN A 143 3.94 1.73 13.40
CA GLN A 143 3.47 1.65 14.78
C GLN A 143 2.16 2.39 14.97
N SER A 144 1.18 1.73 15.59
CA SER A 144 -0.10 2.30 16.00
C SER A 144 -0.15 2.48 17.52
N GLY A 145 -0.72 3.60 17.95
CA GLY A 145 -1.14 3.79 19.33
C GLY A 145 -2.64 3.58 19.47
N TYR A 146 -3.11 3.41 20.71
CA TYR A 146 -4.53 3.27 21.02
C TYR A 146 -4.93 4.31 22.05
N LEU A 147 -5.78 5.26 21.62
CA LEU A 147 -6.34 6.29 22.49
C LEU A 147 -7.73 5.86 22.95
N PHE A 148 -7.97 5.84 24.26
CA PHE A 148 -9.27 5.48 24.82
C PHE A 148 -9.57 6.25 26.10
N GLU A 149 -10.87 6.38 26.41
CA GLU A 149 -11.32 6.92 27.67
C GLU A 149 -11.80 5.80 28.61
N LEU A 150 -11.35 5.83 29.83
CA LEU A 150 -11.73 4.88 30.89
C LEU A 150 -11.81 5.62 32.24
N ASP A 151 -12.93 5.48 32.93
CA ASP A 151 -13.18 6.12 34.23
C ASP A 151 -12.97 7.65 34.20
N GLY A 152 -13.37 8.31 33.09
CA GLY A 152 -13.27 9.76 32.91
C GLY A 152 -11.86 10.28 32.69
N LYS A 153 -10.92 9.41 32.31
CA LYS A 153 -9.54 9.76 31.92
C LYS A 153 -9.22 9.22 30.54
N ARG A 154 -8.45 9.99 29.78
CA ARG A 154 -7.94 9.59 28.46
C ARG A 154 -6.56 8.96 28.59
N TYR A 155 -6.41 7.77 28.10
CA TYR A 155 -5.18 6.98 28.08
C TYR A 155 -4.69 6.82 26.63
N LEU A 156 -3.38 6.96 26.43
CA LEU A 156 -2.76 6.64 25.15
C LEU A 156 -1.72 5.53 25.35
N ALA A 157 -2.02 4.34 24.85
CA ALA A 157 -1.01 3.31 24.68
C ALA A 157 -0.18 3.67 23.43
N CYS A 158 1.07 4.11 23.65
CA CYS A 158 1.87 4.71 22.57
C CYS A 158 2.94 3.79 21.99
N GLY A 159 2.91 2.48 22.32
CA GLY A 159 4.01 1.59 21.96
C GLY A 159 5.36 2.15 22.44
N ASP A 160 6.36 2.08 21.60
CA ASP A 160 7.72 2.53 21.94
C ASP A 160 8.04 3.95 21.47
N LEU A 161 7.01 4.76 21.23
CA LEU A 161 7.21 6.18 20.91
C LEU A 161 7.95 6.92 22.03
N MET A 162 7.62 6.61 23.27
CA MET A 162 8.23 7.16 24.50
C MET A 162 8.33 6.07 25.55
N SER A 163 9.35 6.14 26.42
CA SER A 163 9.53 5.19 27.52
C SER A 163 9.41 5.84 28.92
N ALA A 164 9.58 7.16 28.99
CA ALA A 164 9.45 7.98 30.18
C ALA A 164 9.25 9.45 29.78
N PRO A 165 8.91 10.36 30.71
CA PRO A 165 8.80 11.79 30.38
C PRO A 165 10.05 12.34 29.70
N GLY A 166 9.91 12.76 28.42
CA GLY A 166 11.00 13.30 27.61
C GLY A 166 12.07 12.28 27.18
N LYS A 167 11.75 10.98 27.14
CA LYS A 167 12.71 9.92 26.81
C LYS A 167 12.12 8.90 25.83
N ILE A 168 12.98 8.37 24.97
CA ILE A 168 12.73 7.19 24.13
C ILE A 168 13.47 5.97 24.69
N HIS A 169 13.05 4.77 24.31
CA HIS A 169 13.69 3.54 24.76
C HIS A 169 14.99 3.28 24.00
N GLU A 170 14.91 3.21 22.66
CA GLU A 170 16.04 2.87 21.77
C GLU A 170 16.07 3.78 20.55
N TYR A 171 17.17 4.51 20.34
CA TYR A 171 17.29 5.40 19.17
C TYR A 171 17.66 4.64 17.89
N HIS A 172 18.44 3.55 17.98
CA HIS A 172 18.87 2.82 16.77
C HIS A 172 17.71 2.21 15.99
N ARG A 173 16.55 2.01 16.61
CA ARG A 173 15.33 1.50 15.96
C ARG A 173 14.70 2.48 15.00
N VAL A 174 14.98 3.77 15.12
CA VAL A 174 14.46 4.78 14.16
C VAL A 174 15.20 4.77 12.83
N GLN A 175 16.24 3.96 12.70
CA GLN A 175 16.95 3.73 11.42
C GLN A 175 16.35 2.51 10.72
N TRP A 176 15.37 2.73 9.86
CA TRP A 176 14.65 1.65 9.17
C TRP A 176 15.42 1.04 8.00
N ALA A 177 16.26 1.84 7.35
CA ALA A 177 17.11 1.41 6.24
C ALA A 177 18.47 2.12 6.26
N TYR A 178 19.39 1.65 5.44
CA TYR A 178 20.72 2.25 5.34
C TYR A 178 20.62 3.75 5.00
N MET A 179 21.28 4.59 5.79
CA MET A 179 21.28 6.06 5.71
C MET A 179 19.87 6.71 5.77
N SER A 180 18.86 6.01 6.25
CA SER A 180 17.51 6.56 6.40
C SER A 180 17.37 7.33 7.71
N PHE A 181 16.87 8.56 7.63
CA PHE A 181 16.45 9.39 8.79
C PHE A 181 14.95 9.47 8.95
N GLN A 182 14.21 8.66 8.23
CA GLN A 182 12.76 8.76 8.22
C GLN A 182 12.13 8.41 9.56
N GLY A 183 12.63 7.41 10.27
CA GLY A 183 12.13 7.09 11.60
C GLY A 183 12.30 8.27 12.58
N HIS A 184 13.40 9.02 12.50
CA HIS A 184 13.61 10.21 13.29
C HIS A 184 12.58 11.31 12.96
N VAL A 185 12.33 11.58 11.68
CA VAL A 185 11.33 12.57 11.25
C VAL A 185 9.92 12.15 11.67
N ASN A 186 9.57 10.88 11.44
CA ASN A 186 8.27 10.37 11.85
C ASN A 186 8.08 10.38 13.38
N LEU A 187 9.15 10.14 14.14
CA LEU A 187 9.11 10.28 15.61
C LEU A 187 8.75 11.71 16.04
N LEU A 188 9.35 12.72 15.40
CA LEU A 188 9.01 14.13 15.65
C LEU A 188 7.54 14.43 15.35
N GLU A 189 7.04 13.95 14.22
CA GLU A 189 5.64 14.14 13.78
C GLU A 189 4.66 13.41 14.70
N SER A 190 4.98 12.19 15.12
CA SER A 190 4.17 11.43 16.08
C SER A 190 4.12 12.07 17.46
N LEU A 191 5.23 12.66 17.92
CA LEU A 191 5.24 13.43 19.17
C LEU A 191 4.36 14.70 19.06
N GLN A 192 4.32 15.36 17.91
CA GLN A 192 3.41 16.46 17.68
C GLN A 192 1.95 16.00 17.73
N THR A 193 1.63 14.83 17.16
CA THR A 193 0.30 14.21 17.27
C THR A 193 -0.06 13.96 18.74
N VAL A 194 0.83 13.39 19.53
CA VAL A 194 0.60 13.16 20.98
C VAL A 194 0.40 14.48 21.74
N ARG A 195 1.14 15.53 21.35
CA ARG A 195 1.00 16.87 21.92
C ARG A 195 -0.39 17.45 21.68
N ASP A 196 -0.90 17.30 20.46
CA ASP A 196 -2.22 17.82 20.05
C ASP A 196 -3.36 17.00 20.69
N LEU A 197 -3.19 15.68 20.83
CA LEU A 197 -4.14 14.81 21.52
C LEU A 197 -4.23 15.10 23.03
N ALA A 198 -3.13 15.45 23.67
CA ALA A 198 -3.03 15.76 25.09
C ALA A 198 -3.82 14.76 25.99
N PRO A 199 -3.49 13.44 25.99
CA PRO A 199 -4.15 12.48 26.88
C PRO A 199 -3.84 12.78 28.35
N ASP A 200 -4.55 12.17 29.30
CA ASP A 200 -4.21 12.33 30.73
C ASP A 200 -3.01 11.46 31.13
N MET A 201 -2.88 10.29 30.51
CA MET A 201 -1.85 9.30 30.84
C MET A 201 -1.25 8.71 29.57
N ILE A 202 0.06 8.52 29.58
CA ILE A 202 0.82 7.76 28.58
C ILE A 202 1.09 6.35 29.12
N LEU A 203 0.81 5.35 28.29
CA LEU A 203 1.05 3.93 28.53
C LEU A 203 2.14 3.46 27.57
N PRO A 204 3.43 3.50 27.94
CA PRO A 204 4.53 3.15 27.02
C PRO A 204 4.70 1.65 26.87
N GLY A 205 5.20 1.19 25.72
CA GLY A 205 5.58 -0.21 25.49
C GLY A 205 6.76 -0.67 26.33
N HIS A 206 7.65 0.27 26.70
CA HIS A 206 8.72 0.07 27.69
C HIS A 206 8.69 1.18 28.72
N GLY A 207 8.84 0.82 29.98
CA GLY A 207 8.81 1.76 31.12
C GLY A 207 7.49 1.74 31.88
N GLU A 208 7.36 2.65 32.84
CA GLU A 208 6.18 2.76 33.68
C GLU A 208 5.17 3.75 33.10
N PRO A 209 3.86 3.53 33.27
CA PRO A 209 2.85 4.54 32.94
C PRO A 209 3.12 5.88 33.62
N PHE A 210 2.95 6.99 32.90
CA PHE A 210 3.20 8.31 33.44
C PHE A 210 2.17 9.35 33.01
N PRO A 211 1.89 10.36 33.83
CA PRO A 211 1.02 11.47 33.46
C PRO A 211 1.57 12.24 32.27
N TYR A 212 0.69 12.56 31.32
CA TYR A 212 1.05 13.44 30.23
C TYR A 212 1.36 14.84 30.74
N THR A 213 2.38 15.49 30.19
CA THR A 213 2.65 16.92 30.36
C THR A 213 3.20 17.48 29.05
N HIS A 214 2.76 18.66 28.64
CA HIS A 214 3.34 19.36 27.51
C HIS A 214 4.86 19.50 27.62
N ALA A 215 5.37 19.85 28.81
CA ALA A 215 6.80 20.03 29.01
C ALA A 215 7.65 18.77 28.70
N ALA A 216 7.14 17.58 29.00
CA ALA A 216 7.85 16.35 28.69
C ALA A 216 7.90 16.08 27.17
N ILE A 217 6.79 16.34 26.46
CA ILE A 217 6.72 16.19 25.01
C ILE A 217 7.60 17.25 24.32
N ASP A 218 7.45 18.52 24.69
CA ASP A 218 8.22 19.63 24.11
C ASP A 218 9.73 19.41 24.29
N CYS A 219 10.16 18.98 25.48
CA CYS A 219 11.58 18.67 25.74
C CYS A 219 12.14 17.60 24.78
N LEU A 220 11.34 16.55 24.46
CA LEU A 220 11.78 15.51 23.54
C LEU A 220 11.74 16.01 22.09
N ILE A 221 10.73 16.77 21.68
CA ILE A 221 10.65 17.39 20.35
C ILE A 221 11.85 18.31 20.13
N ASP A 222 12.15 19.20 21.09
CA ASP A 222 13.26 20.14 20.98
C ASP A 222 14.62 19.40 20.83
N ALA A 223 14.84 18.36 21.65
CA ALA A 223 16.06 17.57 21.57
C ALA A 223 16.22 16.83 20.23
N LEU A 224 15.15 16.26 19.70
CA LEU A 224 15.16 15.58 18.41
C LEU A 224 15.30 16.58 17.26
N ALA A 225 14.68 17.76 17.33
CA ALA A 225 14.83 18.81 16.33
C ALA A 225 16.28 19.35 16.29
N GLU A 226 16.91 19.51 17.45
CA GLU A 226 18.33 19.89 17.54
C GLU A 226 19.23 18.80 16.95
N LEU A 227 18.98 17.52 17.25
CA LEU A 227 19.70 16.40 16.64
C LEU A 227 19.55 16.40 15.10
N PHE A 228 18.33 16.65 14.59
CA PHE A 228 18.10 16.77 13.15
C PHE A 228 18.96 17.87 12.53
N GLU A 229 19.02 19.05 13.17
CA GLU A 229 19.83 20.16 12.68
C GLU A 229 21.33 19.82 12.70
N LEU A 230 21.82 19.15 13.72
CA LEU A 230 23.21 18.70 13.81
C LEU A 230 23.57 17.69 12.72
N PHE A 231 22.65 16.78 12.38
CA PHE A 231 22.87 15.79 11.32
C PHE A 231 22.80 16.37 9.90
N HIS A 232 21.91 17.36 9.68
CA HIS A 232 21.58 17.84 8.33
C HIS A 232 22.09 19.25 8.02
N GLY A 233 22.63 19.97 8.99
CA GLY A 233 23.10 21.35 8.84
C GLY A 233 21.99 22.36 8.54
N ARG A 234 20.73 22.01 8.85
CA ARG A 234 19.54 22.85 8.65
C ARG A 234 18.48 22.48 9.67
N PRO A 235 17.64 23.45 10.13
CA PRO A 235 16.57 23.16 11.05
C PRO A 235 15.53 22.22 10.45
N TYR A 236 14.92 21.41 11.30
CA TYR A 236 13.76 20.61 10.94
C TYR A 236 12.61 21.52 10.50
N GLN A 237 11.97 21.15 9.41
CA GLN A 237 10.75 21.80 8.94
C GLN A 237 9.64 20.74 8.84
N PRO A 238 8.52 20.90 9.57
CA PRO A 238 7.39 20.00 9.43
C PRO A 238 6.90 19.91 8.00
N TYR A 239 6.59 18.71 7.56
CA TYR A 239 5.99 18.52 6.26
C TYR A 239 4.51 18.97 6.29
N HIS A 240 4.08 19.64 5.25
CA HIS A 240 2.69 20.05 5.09
C HIS A 240 2.23 19.81 3.67
N ALA A 241 1.10 19.11 3.50
CA ALA A 241 0.40 19.09 2.22
C ALA A 241 0.01 20.53 1.84
N ALA A 242 0.21 20.89 0.60
CA ALA A 242 -0.16 22.18 0.04
C ALA A 242 -1.21 22.00 -1.05
N PHE A 243 -2.13 22.94 -1.17
CA PHE A 243 -3.25 22.87 -2.09
C PHE A 243 -3.14 23.99 -3.11
N ARG A 244 -3.39 23.66 -4.37
CA ARG A 244 -3.53 24.61 -5.47
C ARG A 244 -4.92 24.49 -6.06
N GLN A 245 -5.70 25.55 -6.03
CA GLN A 245 -6.99 25.58 -6.70
C GLN A 245 -6.78 25.77 -8.21
N LEU A 246 -7.27 24.82 -9.01
CA LEU A 246 -7.17 24.84 -10.47
C LEU A 246 -8.39 25.56 -11.10
N SER A 247 -9.56 25.41 -10.47
CA SER A 247 -10.80 26.12 -10.77
C SER A 247 -11.69 26.14 -9.52
N GLU A 248 -12.93 26.60 -9.61
CA GLU A 248 -13.82 26.72 -8.44
C GLU A 248 -14.01 25.37 -7.70
N HIS A 249 -14.12 24.28 -8.46
CA HIS A 249 -14.43 22.96 -7.90
C HIS A 249 -13.25 21.98 -8.01
N VAL A 250 -12.12 22.33 -8.61
CA VAL A 250 -10.99 21.41 -8.83
C VAL A 250 -9.73 21.88 -8.10
N PHE A 251 -9.16 20.98 -7.32
CA PHE A 251 -7.94 21.22 -6.53
C PHE A 251 -6.86 20.20 -6.88
N GLU A 252 -5.62 20.63 -6.79
CA GLU A 252 -4.44 19.79 -6.81
C GLU A 252 -3.78 19.85 -5.44
N VAL A 253 -3.39 18.69 -4.92
CA VAL A 253 -2.56 18.62 -3.72
C VAL A 253 -1.11 18.52 -4.15
N THR A 254 -0.32 19.50 -3.77
CA THR A 254 1.10 19.59 -4.10
C THR A 254 1.96 19.06 -2.94
N ASN A 255 3.29 18.98 -3.12
CA ASN A 255 4.25 18.43 -2.17
C ASN A 255 4.11 16.91 -1.94
N SER A 256 3.46 16.20 -2.86
CA SER A 256 3.43 14.73 -2.89
C SER A 256 4.39 14.19 -3.95
N SER A 257 4.82 12.95 -3.82
CA SER A 257 5.58 12.29 -4.89
C SER A 257 4.66 11.89 -6.04
N ALA A 258 3.45 11.43 -5.74
CA ALA A 258 2.36 11.27 -6.70
C ALA A 258 1.27 12.31 -6.42
N ASN A 259 0.74 12.90 -7.48
CA ASN A 259 -0.22 14.00 -7.35
C ASN A 259 -1.61 13.46 -6.97
N THR A 260 -2.28 14.20 -6.12
CA THR A 260 -3.67 13.98 -5.75
C THR A 260 -4.50 15.10 -6.34
N TYR A 261 -5.58 14.77 -7.04
CA TYR A 261 -6.56 15.74 -7.53
C TYR A 261 -7.88 15.52 -6.85
N ILE A 262 -8.58 16.62 -6.56
CA ILE A 262 -9.84 16.57 -5.83
C ILE A 262 -10.88 17.37 -6.58
N VAL A 263 -12.03 16.78 -6.81
CA VAL A 263 -13.22 17.49 -7.30
C VAL A 263 -14.16 17.66 -6.11
N ARG A 264 -14.61 18.89 -5.85
CA ARG A 264 -15.50 19.24 -4.76
C ARG A 264 -16.84 19.72 -5.30
N ASP A 265 -17.96 19.32 -4.71
CA ASP A 265 -19.27 19.92 -5.00
C ASP A 265 -19.52 21.21 -4.18
N ASP A 266 -20.67 21.85 -4.38
CA ASP A 266 -21.07 23.05 -3.66
C ASP A 266 -21.38 22.80 -2.16
N GLU A 267 -21.60 21.56 -1.77
CA GLU A 267 -22.01 21.15 -0.42
C GLU A 267 -20.82 20.69 0.45
N GLY A 268 -19.62 20.59 -0.14
CA GLY A 268 -18.38 20.21 0.57
C GLY A 268 -18.08 18.71 0.52
N HIS A 269 -18.68 17.97 -0.42
CA HIS A 269 -18.29 16.57 -0.66
C HIS A 269 -17.16 16.52 -1.69
N GLY A 270 -16.25 15.58 -1.52
CA GLY A 270 -15.07 15.37 -2.34
C GLY A 270 -15.09 14.06 -3.13
N LEU A 271 -14.52 14.08 -4.33
CA LEU A 271 -14.11 12.93 -5.12
C LEU A 271 -12.61 13.06 -5.36
N PHE A 272 -11.84 12.03 -5.02
CA PHE A 272 -10.40 12.00 -5.19
C PHE A 272 -10.01 11.25 -6.46
N ILE A 273 -9.04 11.77 -7.19
CA ILE A 273 -8.30 11.07 -8.24
C ILE A 273 -6.88 10.91 -7.73
N ASP A 274 -6.51 9.67 -7.42
CA ASP A 274 -5.26 9.26 -6.78
C ASP A 274 -5.06 9.88 -5.38
N CYS A 275 -4.22 9.24 -4.56
CA CYS A 275 -3.76 9.79 -3.27
C CYS A 275 -2.50 9.05 -2.84
N GLY A 276 -1.37 9.73 -2.91
CA GLY A 276 -0.07 9.09 -2.90
C GLY A 276 0.82 9.32 -1.71
N TYR A 277 2.13 9.37 -1.99
CA TYR A 277 3.21 9.42 -1.01
C TYR A 277 3.66 10.83 -0.69
N THR A 278 4.31 11.00 0.46
CA THR A 278 5.06 12.22 0.76
C THR A 278 6.24 12.38 -0.22
N SER A 279 6.53 13.62 -0.61
CA SER A 279 7.70 13.91 -1.44
C SER A 279 9.00 13.53 -0.73
N GLY A 280 9.86 12.75 -1.41
CA GLY A 280 11.14 12.30 -0.89
C GLY A 280 11.08 11.11 0.09
N ALA A 281 9.92 10.53 0.35
CA ALA A 281 9.81 9.28 1.08
C ALA A 281 10.32 8.12 0.20
N PRO A 282 11.16 7.19 0.69
CA PRO A 282 11.45 5.97 -0.04
C PRO A 282 10.17 5.15 -0.22
N ILE A 283 9.99 4.59 -1.40
CA ILE A 283 8.86 3.74 -1.78
C ILE A 283 8.60 2.60 -0.78
N SER A 284 9.66 2.10 -0.14
CA SER A 284 9.59 1.02 0.84
C SER A 284 9.21 1.45 2.26
N ALA A 285 9.19 2.73 2.58
CA ALA A 285 9.21 3.15 3.97
C ALA A 285 7.85 3.27 4.63
N ASN A 286 6.94 4.00 4.07
CA ASN A 286 5.59 4.12 4.59
C ASN A 286 4.70 4.89 3.63
N PRO A 287 3.94 4.19 2.81
CA PRO A 287 3.11 4.80 1.79
C PRO A 287 2.01 5.70 2.34
N HIS A 288 1.60 5.53 3.59
CA HIS A 288 0.40 6.19 4.13
C HIS A 288 0.64 7.59 4.70
N ARG A 289 1.91 8.01 4.85
CA ARG A 289 2.20 9.27 5.58
C ARG A 289 1.72 10.54 4.89
N PHE A 290 1.52 10.53 3.59
CA PHE A 290 0.95 11.68 2.90
C PHE A 290 -0.47 12.02 3.37
N ILE A 291 -1.29 11.02 3.58
CA ILE A 291 -2.68 11.20 4.03
C ILE A 291 -2.75 11.86 5.42
N ASP A 292 -1.79 11.56 6.31
CA ASP A 292 -1.70 12.16 7.65
C ASP A 292 -1.44 13.67 7.60
N HIS A 293 -0.75 14.13 6.55
CA HIS A 293 -0.48 15.56 6.33
C HIS A 293 -1.57 16.26 5.53
N LEU A 294 -2.36 15.51 4.77
CA LEU A 294 -3.44 16.03 3.94
C LEU A 294 -4.71 16.26 4.77
N LEU A 295 -5.16 15.25 5.49
CA LEU A 295 -6.46 15.25 6.19
C LEU A 295 -6.64 16.41 7.18
N PRO A 296 -5.67 16.79 8.03
CA PRO A 296 -5.84 17.89 8.97
C PRO A 296 -6.06 19.26 8.31
N ARG A 297 -5.74 19.38 7.02
CA ARG A 297 -5.83 20.64 6.26
C ARG A 297 -6.95 20.62 5.23
N LEU A 298 -7.52 19.47 4.91
CA LEU A 298 -8.46 19.27 3.80
C LEU A 298 -9.65 20.24 3.89
N GLU A 299 -10.34 20.27 5.02
CA GLU A 299 -11.49 21.14 5.21
C GLU A 299 -11.14 22.63 5.14
N ALA A 300 -10.07 23.03 5.83
CA ALA A 300 -9.65 24.44 5.89
C ALA A 300 -9.18 24.98 4.53
N GLU A 301 -8.52 24.16 3.71
CA GLU A 301 -7.93 24.57 2.44
C GLU A 301 -8.90 24.42 1.25
N THR A 302 -9.85 23.49 1.34
CA THR A 302 -10.74 23.16 0.22
C THR A 302 -12.23 23.28 0.54
N GLY A 303 -12.60 23.34 1.83
CA GLY A 303 -13.99 23.28 2.28
C GLY A 303 -14.61 21.88 2.22
N ILE A 304 -13.81 20.83 1.98
CA ILE A 304 -14.29 19.44 1.92
C ILE A 304 -14.44 18.89 3.34
N THR A 305 -15.63 18.43 3.66
CA THR A 305 -16.00 17.84 4.96
C THR A 305 -16.22 16.35 4.88
N ASP A 306 -16.40 15.81 3.67
CA ASP A 306 -16.65 14.40 3.40
C ASP A 306 -16.01 13.98 2.08
N VAL A 307 -15.51 12.74 1.98
CA VAL A 307 -14.89 12.18 0.76
C VAL A 307 -15.66 10.95 0.33
N GLU A 308 -16.51 11.09 -0.67
CA GLU A 308 -17.43 10.02 -1.07
C GLU A 308 -16.84 8.99 -2.01
N TRP A 309 -15.96 9.43 -2.94
CA TRP A 309 -15.43 8.56 -3.99
C TRP A 309 -13.94 8.73 -4.21
N PHE A 310 -13.32 7.63 -4.67
CA PHE A 310 -11.94 7.55 -5.09
C PHE A 310 -11.87 6.89 -6.48
N LEU A 311 -11.17 7.52 -7.41
CA LEU A 311 -10.92 7.04 -8.78
C LEU A 311 -9.40 6.90 -8.98
N PRO A 312 -8.83 5.69 -9.07
CA PRO A 312 -7.42 5.51 -9.36
C PRO A 312 -7.12 5.66 -10.85
N SER A 313 -6.02 6.34 -11.20
CA SER A 313 -5.51 6.35 -12.57
C SER A 313 -4.93 4.99 -12.96
N HIS A 314 -4.31 4.29 -12.01
CA HIS A 314 -3.74 2.96 -12.15
C HIS A 314 -3.51 2.30 -10.78
N TYR A 315 -2.89 1.11 -10.74
CA TYR A 315 -2.81 0.27 -9.55
C TYR A 315 -1.57 0.52 -8.64
N HIS A 316 -0.65 1.40 -9.02
CA HIS A 316 0.56 1.59 -8.23
C HIS A 316 0.26 2.10 -6.82
N ASP A 317 1.04 1.62 -5.87
CA ASP A 317 0.86 1.88 -4.46
C ASP A 317 1.01 3.36 -4.09
N ASP A 318 1.85 4.11 -4.80
CA ASP A 318 2.00 5.56 -4.61
C ASP A 318 0.82 6.40 -5.17
N HIS A 319 -0.19 5.76 -5.78
CA HIS A 319 -1.45 6.39 -6.18
C HIS A 319 -2.63 5.95 -5.33
N LEU A 320 -2.49 4.87 -4.56
CA LEU A 320 -3.55 4.23 -3.78
C LEU A 320 -3.34 4.33 -2.25
N ALA A 321 -2.18 4.78 -1.81
CA ALA A 321 -1.77 4.71 -0.41
C ALA A 321 -2.72 5.37 0.59
N GLY A 322 -3.39 6.45 0.21
CA GLY A 322 -4.34 7.16 1.05
C GLY A 322 -5.73 6.52 1.13
N LEU A 323 -6.07 5.60 0.21
CA LEU A 323 -7.42 5.06 0.10
C LEU A 323 -7.90 4.32 1.36
N PRO A 324 -7.12 3.43 2.01
CA PRO A 324 -7.59 2.75 3.22
C PRO A 324 -8.01 3.71 4.34
N THR A 325 -7.24 4.76 4.56
CA THR A 325 -7.55 5.79 5.56
C THR A 325 -8.80 6.61 5.20
N LEU A 326 -8.97 6.95 3.91
CA LEU A 326 -10.19 7.61 3.43
C LEU A 326 -11.43 6.73 3.61
N GLN A 327 -11.32 5.42 3.34
CA GLN A 327 -12.39 4.45 3.56
C GLN A 327 -12.80 4.37 5.02
N VAL A 328 -11.85 4.31 5.95
CA VAL A 328 -12.12 4.26 7.39
C VAL A 328 -12.74 5.56 7.89
N LYS A 329 -12.17 6.70 7.49
CA LYS A 329 -12.58 8.00 8.02
C LYS A 329 -13.91 8.51 7.48
N TYR A 330 -14.16 8.30 6.18
CA TYR A 330 -15.32 8.86 5.48
C TYR A 330 -16.24 7.81 4.87
N GLY A 331 -15.88 6.52 4.90
CA GLY A 331 -16.59 5.50 4.16
C GLY A 331 -16.44 5.66 2.64
N THR A 332 -15.32 6.23 2.20
CA THR A 332 -15.02 6.49 0.79
C THR A 332 -15.16 5.23 -0.04
N ARG A 333 -15.92 5.31 -1.12
CA ARG A 333 -16.13 4.21 -2.06
C ARG A 333 -15.12 4.26 -3.20
N LEU A 334 -14.71 3.09 -3.69
CA LEU A 334 -13.79 2.94 -4.81
C LEU A 334 -14.56 2.66 -6.10
N ALA A 335 -14.31 3.48 -7.14
CA ALA A 335 -14.77 3.16 -8.48
C ALA A 335 -13.58 3.04 -9.43
N CYS A 336 -13.55 1.99 -10.25
CA CYS A 336 -12.46 1.76 -11.21
C CYS A 336 -12.97 1.10 -12.49
N SER A 337 -12.07 0.90 -13.47
CA SER A 337 -12.37 0.16 -14.69
C SER A 337 -12.42 -1.36 -14.45
N PRO A 338 -13.02 -2.13 -15.40
CA PRO A 338 -13.00 -3.60 -15.33
C PRO A 338 -11.59 -4.19 -15.28
N GLU A 339 -10.61 -3.56 -15.95
CA GLU A 339 -9.22 -4.04 -16.00
C GLU A 339 -8.50 -3.92 -14.66
N LEU A 340 -8.88 -2.94 -13.84
CA LEU A 340 -8.30 -2.74 -12.51
C LEU A 340 -8.97 -3.58 -11.41
N GLN A 341 -10.23 -3.96 -11.59
CA GLN A 341 -11.03 -4.55 -10.52
C GLN A 341 -10.36 -5.74 -9.87
N ASP A 342 -10.08 -6.81 -10.63
CA ASP A 342 -9.52 -8.04 -10.06
C ASP A 342 -8.12 -7.83 -9.48
N LEU A 343 -7.31 -6.96 -10.09
CA LEU A 343 -5.97 -6.63 -9.59
C LEU A 343 -6.02 -5.88 -8.25
N LEU A 344 -7.00 -5.00 -8.02
CA LEU A 344 -7.16 -4.30 -6.75
C LEU A 344 -7.79 -5.20 -5.68
N GLU A 345 -8.71 -6.09 -6.07
CA GLU A 345 -9.36 -7.02 -5.15
C GLU A 345 -8.45 -8.21 -4.80
N HIS A 346 -7.48 -8.56 -5.66
CA HIS A 346 -6.60 -9.71 -5.51
C HIS A 346 -5.17 -9.43 -5.99
N PRO A 347 -4.45 -8.46 -5.42
CA PRO A 347 -3.12 -8.07 -5.91
C PRO A 347 -2.09 -9.21 -5.90
N GLU A 348 -2.22 -10.17 -4.97
CA GLU A 348 -1.35 -11.35 -4.85
C GLU A 348 -1.47 -12.32 -6.05
N ARG A 349 -2.55 -12.22 -6.83
CA ARG A 349 -2.76 -13.09 -8.00
C ARG A 349 -1.97 -12.65 -9.23
N TYR A 350 -1.30 -11.49 -9.17
CA TYR A 350 -0.59 -10.89 -10.30
C TYR A 350 0.90 -10.76 -10.01
N ASP A 351 1.75 -11.09 -10.99
CA ASP A 351 3.19 -10.78 -10.97
C ASP A 351 3.40 -9.35 -11.48
N MET A 352 2.93 -8.36 -10.71
CA MET A 352 3.04 -6.96 -11.07
C MET A 352 3.86 -6.20 -10.03
N PRO A 353 4.79 -5.32 -10.45
CA PRO A 353 5.53 -4.48 -9.52
C PRO A 353 4.65 -3.37 -8.94
N CYS A 354 5.02 -2.85 -7.79
CA CYS A 354 4.39 -1.69 -7.14
C CYS A 354 2.89 -1.87 -6.84
N THR A 355 2.43 -3.12 -6.65
CA THR A 355 1.06 -3.36 -6.19
C THR A 355 0.89 -3.01 -4.73
N VAL A 356 -0.31 -2.58 -4.34
CA VAL A 356 -0.66 -2.43 -2.93
C VAL A 356 -0.58 -3.80 -2.23
N PRO A 357 -0.09 -3.86 -0.98
CA PRO A 357 0.08 -5.13 -0.26
C PRO A 357 -1.22 -5.67 0.37
N HIS A 358 -2.37 -5.20 -0.07
CA HIS A 358 -3.67 -5.57 0.49
C HIS A 358 -4.78 -5.51 -0.57
N ALA A 359 -5.75 -6.42 -0.43
CA ALA A 359 -6.96 -6.41 -1.22
C ALA A 359 -7.81 -5.18 -0.90
N THR A 360 -8.39 -4.57 -1.92
CA THR A 360 -9.27 -3.41 -1.79
C THR A 360 -10.59 -3.70 -2.50
N THR A 361 -11.72 -3.61 -1.80
CA THR A 361 -13.02 -3.84 -2.41
C THR A 361 -13.38 -2.73 -3.39
N VAL A 362 -13.82 -3.11 -4.58
CA VAL A 362 -14.33 -2.19 -5.61
C VAL A 362 -15.83 -2.06 -5.47
N ASP A 363 -16.33 -0.85 -5.20
CA ASP A 363 -17.75 -0.59 -5.01
C ASP A 363 -18.48 -0.37 -6.33
N HIS A 364 -17.78 0.14 -7.35
CA HIS A 364 -18.39 0.42 -8.65
C HIS A 364 -17.42 0.23 -9.80
N VAL A 365 -17.88 -0.45 -10.87
CA VAL A 365 -17.07 -0.68 -12.08
C VAL A 365 -17.58 0.23 -13.20
N ILE A 366 -16.71 1.13 -13.66
CA ILE A 366 -16.98 2.07 -14.76
C ILE A 366 -16.51 1.43 -16.07
N ARG A 367 -17.44 1.00 -16.91
CA ARG A 367 -17.10 0.44 -18.23
C ARG A 367 -16.81 1.56 -19.23
N ARG A 368 -16.10 1.23 -20.29
CA ARG A 368 -15.61 2.19 -21.30
C ARG A 368 -16.63 3.20 -21.80
N ASP A 369 -17.87 2.78 -22.00
CA ASP A 369 -18.94 3.62 -22.56
C ASP A 369 -19.84 4.22 -21.47
N ASP A 370 -19.61 3.89 -20.19
CA ASP A 370 -20.40 4.37 -19.08
C ASP A 370 -20.00 5.80 -18.69
N LEU A 371 -21.00 6.56 -18.22
CA LEU A 371 -20.80 7.81 -17.52
C LEU A 371 -20.96 7.54 -16.02
N PHE A 372 -19.94 7.85 -15.27
CA PHE A 372 -20.01 7.88 -13.82
C PHE A 372 -20.47 9.27 -13.38
N ALA A 373 -21.75 9.39 -13.05
CA ALA A 373 -22.35 10.65 -12.60
C ALA A 373 -22.21 10.79 -11.07
N TRP A 374 -21.65 11.91 -10.63
CA TRP A 374 -21.52 12.24 -9.23
C TRP A 374 -21.75 13.73 -9.00
N ARG A 375 -22.78 14.09 -8.22
CA ARG A 375 -23.07 15.46 -7.73
C ARG A 375 -22.98 16.58 -8.80
N GLY A 376 -23.48 16.30 -9.99
CA GLY A 376 -23.47 17.26 -11.11
C GLY A 376 -22.23 17.18 -12.02
N PHE A 377 -21.25 16.38 -11.66
CA PHE A 377 -20.09 16.08 -12.51
C PHE A 377 -20.27 14.72 -13.18
N GLU A 378 -19.72 14.57 -14.38
CA GLU A 378 -19.73 13.33 -15.15
C GLU A 378 -18.30 12.93 -15.49
N PHE A 379 -17.92 11.71 -15.11
CA PHE A 379 -16.60 11.15 -15.34
C PHE A 379 -16.68 10.02 -16.36
N ARG A 380 -15.66 9.91 -17.21
CA ARG A 380 -15.39 8.75 -18.05
C ARG A 380 -14.04 8.18 -17.69
N MET A 381 -13.96 6.85 -17.65
CA MET A 381 -12.72 6.13 -17.43
C MET A 381 -12.48 5.21 -18.62
N GLU A 382 -11.34 5.36 -19.28
CA GLU A 382 -11.00 4.61 -20.49
C GLU A 382 -9.58 4.06 -20.38
N GLN A 383 -9.38 2.83 -20.84
CA GLN A 383 -8.05 2.23 -20.81
C GLN A 383 -7.05 3.07 -21.61
N PHE A 384 -5.89 3.33 -21.00
CA PHE A 384 -4.85 4.21 -21.53
C PHE A 384 -3.46 3.63 -21.24
N PRO A 385 -3.10 2.48 -21.81
CA PRO A 385 -1.81 1.85 -21.56
C PRO A 385 -0.65 2.79 -21.92
N GLY A 386 0.36 2.80 -21.07
CA GLY A 386 1.58 3.59 -21.23
C GLY A 386 2.62 3.09 -20.24
N GLN A 387 2.76 3.70 -19.06
CA GLN A 387 3.61 3.18 -18.01
C GLN A 387 3.19 1.76 -17.58
N THR A 388 1.91 1.47 -17.57
CA THR A 388 1.35 0.13 -17.33
C THR A 388 0.18 -0.17 -18.25
N TRP A 389 -0.07 -1.48 -18.50
CA TRP A 389 -1.29 -1.94 -19.19
C TRP A 389 -2.57 -1.55 -18.47
N TYR A 390 -2.52 -1.44 -17.15
CA TYR A 390 -3.65 -1.14 -16.27
C TYR A 390 -3.84 0.35 -16.01
N HIS A 391 -3.32 1.20 -16.89
CA HIS A 391 -3.46 2.65 -16.79
C HIS A 391 -4.73 3.15 -17.48
N HIS A 392 -5.33 4.21 -16.94
CA HIS A 392 -6.60 4.77 -17.41
C HIS A 392 -6.53 6.28 -17.58
N LEU A 393 -7.24 6.77 -18.59
CA LEU A 393 -7.65 8.17 -18.69
C LEU A 393 -8.90 8.38 -17.84
N ILE A 394 -8.93 9.46 -17.07
CA ILE A 394 -10.13 9.94 -16.39
C ILE A 394 -10.45 11.33 -16.93
N SER A 395 -11.57 11.46 -17.66
CA SER A 395 -12.00 12.73 -18.25
C SER A 395 -13.26 13.26 -17.58
N PHE A 396 -13.32 14.56 -17.34
CA PHE A 396 -14.48 15.26 -16.79
C PHE A 396 -14.47 16.75 -17.16
N GLU A 397 -15.61 17.41 -17.02
CA GLU A 397 -15.75 18.86 -17.16
C GLU A 397 -16.12 19.48 -15.81
N ALA A 398 -15.46 20.58 -15.47
CA ALA A 398 -15.78 21.40 -14.31
C ALA A 398 -15.46 22.86 -14.61
N ASP A 399 -16.32 23.79 -14.19
CA ASP A 399 -16.13 25.25 -14.33
C ASP A 399 -15.85 25.69 -15.76
N GLY A 400 -16.47 25.02 -16.74
CA GLY A 400 -16.29 25.30 -18.17
C GLY A 400 -14.92 24.89 -18.74
N ARG A 401 -14.14 24.06 -18.00
CA ARG A 401 -12.86 23.49 -18.45
C ARG A 401 -12.97 21.95 -18.53
N ARG A 402 -12.28 21.39 -19.52
CA ARG A 402 -12.15 19.94 -19.73
C ARG A 402 -10.83 19.47 -19.12
N TYR A 403 -10.93 18.61 -18.12
CA TYR A 403 -9.82 17.99 -17.41
C TYR A 403 -9.58 16.57 -17.92
N LEU A 404 -8.33 16.18 -18.03
CA LEU A 404 -7.94 14.83 -18.41
C LEU A 404 -6.83 14.34 -17.49
N SER A 405 -7.13 13.41 -16.59
CA SER A 405 -6.09 12.73 -15.83
C SER A 405 -5.42 11.68 -16.72
N ILE A 406 -4.10 11.79 -16.83
CA ILE A 406 -3.24 10.91 -17.62
C ILE A 406 -2.26 10.11 -16.75
N GLY A 407 -2.40 10.22 -15.42
CA GLY A 407 -1.53 9.55 -14.44
C GLY A 407 -0.05 9.67 -14.79
N ASP A 408 0.68 8.57 -14.69
CA ASP A 408 2.14 8.51 -14.82
C ASP A 408 2.66 8.43 -16.26
N ASN A 409 1.81 8.47 -17.23
CA ASN A 409 2.23 8.29 -18.62
C ASN A 409 3.20 9.37 -19.10
N ILE A 410 3.15 10.58 -18.51
CA ILE A 410 4.18 11.60 -18.65
C ILE A 410 4.17 12.55 -17.44
N SER A 411 5.34 13.02 -17.05
CA SER A 411 5.46 14.00 -15.97
C SER A 411 5.07 15.41 -16.40
N GLY A 412 4.30 16.12 -15.57
CA GLY A 412 3.97 17.52 -15.77
C GLY A 412 5.18 18.46 -15.84
N ILE A 413 6.33 18.06 -15.28
CA ILE A 413 7.58 18.79 -15.39
C ILE A 413 8.06 18.85 -16.84
N SER A 414 7.94 17.76 -17.60
CA SER A 414 8.31 17.71 -19.01
C SER A 414 7.53 18.75 -19.84
N PHE A 415 6.25 18.90 -19.59
CA PHE A 415 5.42 19.93 -20.25
C PHE A 415 5.81 21.34 -19.85
N ARG A 416 6.01 21.63 -18.56
CA ARG A 416 6.31 22.98 -18.08
C ARG A 416 7.68 23.49 -18.51
N GLU A 417 8.68 22.61 -18.53
CA GLU A 417 10.06 23.00 -18.81
C GLU A 417 10.46 22.86 -20.28
N HIS A 418 9.55 22.43 -21.15
CA HIS A 418 9.80 22.14 -22.56
C HIS A 418 11.04 21.24 -22.78
N ARG A 419 11.25 20.31 -21.85
CA ARG A 419 12.34 19.35 -21.92
C ARG A 419 11.93 18.13 -22.75
N ASP A 420 12.92 17.26 -22.98
CA ASP A 420 12.69 15.93 -23.52
C ASP A 420 11.56 15.24 -22.74
N PHE A 421 10.64 14.59 -23.45
CA PHE A 421 9.46 13.97 -22.85
C PHE A 421 9.87 12.75 -22.04
N VAL A 422 10.07 12.95 -20.74
CA VAL A 422 10.37 11.88 -19.80
C VAL A 422 9.06 11.31 -19.28
N HIS A 423 8.84 10.04 -19.52
CA HIS A 423 7.74 9.28 -18.95
C HIS A 423 8.28 8.12 -18.13
N SER A 424 7.49 7.64 -17.21
CA SER A 424 7.85 6.46 -16.41
C SER A 424 7.83 5.23 -17.32
N PHE A 425 8.96 4.57 -17.42
CA PHE A 425 9.11 3.37 -18.23
C PHE A 425 9.51 2.19 -17.36
N ILE A 426 8.57 1.28 -17.17
CA ILE A 426 8.76 0.06 -16.39
C ILE A 426 8.36 -1.14 -17.26
N PRO A 427 9.30 -1.81 -17.95
CA PRO A 427 8.97 -2.94 -18.84
C PRO A 427 8.14 -4.03 -18.16
N LYS A 428 8.36 -4.27 -16.87
CA LYS A 428 7.58 -5.24 -16.09
C LYS A 428 6.09 -4.89 -15.93
N ASN A 429 5.67 -3.68 -16.26
CA ASN A 429 4.27 -3.24 -16.16
C ASN A 429 3.39 -3.69 -17.35
N ARG A 430 3.88 -4.60 -18.17
CA ARG A 430 3.11 -5.27 -19.23
C ARG A 430 2.60 -4.33 -20.33
N THR A 431 3.32 -3.31 -20.71
CA THR A 431 2.84 -2.35 -21.71
C THR A 431 3.26 -2.76 -23.11
N PRO A 432 2.31 -2.91 -24.08
CA PRO A 432 2.63 -3.09 -25.47
C PRO A 432 3.38 -1.89 -26.06
N VAL A 433 4.35 -2.14 -26.92
CA VAL A 433 5.17 -1.08 -27.55
C VAL A 433 4.29 -0.05 -28.28
N SER A 434 3.27 -0.50 -29.03
CA SER A 434 2.35 0.39 -29.76
C SER A 434 1.56 1.36 -28.89
N SER A 435 1.31 1.02 -27.63
CA SER A 435 0.54 1.88 -26.71
C SER A 435 1.19 3.23 -26.49
N TYR A 436 2.51 3.28 -26.49
CA TYR A 436 3.25 4.54 -26.32
C TYR A 436 3.01 5.53 -27.45
N ALA A 437 2.94 5.06 -28.69
CA ALA A 437 2.62 5.91 -29.84
C ALA A 437 1.15 6.35 -29.87
N ASP A 438 0.26 5.60 -29.24
CA ASP A 438 -1.18 5.90 -29.23
C ASP A 438 -1.56 6.94 -28.14
N MET A 439 -0.77 7.09 -27.09
CA MET A 439 -1.07 8.01 -25.98
C MET A 439 -1.31 9.46 -26.43
N PRO A 440 -0.40 10.14 -27.16
CA PRO A 440 -0.63 11.51 -27.57
C PRO A 440 -1.85 11.69 -28.48
N ARG A 441 -2.10 10.72 -29.38
CA ARG A 441 -3.29 10.72 -30.27
C ARG A 441 -4.58 10.71 -29.46
N GLN A 442 -4.67 9.85 -28.46
CA GLN A 442 -5.85 9.76 -27.59
C GLN A 442 -6.11 11.05 -26.82
N ILE A 443 -5.07 11.76 -26.40
CA ILE A 443 -5.21 13.08 -25.74
C ILE A 443 -5.76 14.11 -26.72
N VAL A 444 -5.19 14.20 -27.94
CA VAL A 444 -5.65 15.16 -28.97
C VAL A 444 -7.13 14.95 -29.31
N GLU A 445 -7.59 13.72 -29.41
CA GLU A 445 -8.99 13.39 -29.71
C GLU A 445 -9.96 13.95 -28.65
N ARG A 446 -9.55 13.97 -27.38
CA ARG A 446 -10.37 14.43 -26.25
C ARG A 446 -10.32 15.95 -26.04
N ARG A 447 -9.36 16.63 -26.65
CA ARG A 447 -9.19 18.10 -26.62
C ARG A 447 -9.29 18.67 -25.20
N PRO A 448 -8.51 18.19 -24.23
CA PRO A 448 -8.56 18.74 -22.89
C PRO A 448 -8.03 20.18 -22.85
N ASP A 449 -8.50 20.95 -21.88
CA ASP A 449 -7.94 22.26 -21.58
C ASP A 449 -6.79 22.13 -20.56
N MET A 450 -6.83 21.09 -19.73
CA MET A 450 -5.81 20.81 -18.72
C MET A 450 -5.53 19.32 -18.59
N LEU A 451 -4.25 18.96 -18.47
CA LEU A 451 -3.79 17.61 -18.15
C LEU A 451 -3.49 17.53 -16.66
N LEU A 452 -4.01 16.49 -16.00
CA LEU A 452 -3.73 16.12 -14.63
C LEU A 452 -2.73 14.96 -14.67
N THR A 453 -1.46 15.23 -14.35
CA THR A 453 -0.39 14.23 -14.44
C THR A 453 -0.18 13.55 -13.08
N GLY A 454 0.25 12.30 -13.06
CA GLY A 454 0.54 11.56 -11.83
C GLY A 454 1.72 12.16 -11.05
N HIS A 455 2.72 12.69 -11.77
CA HIS A 455 3.88 13.37 -11.17
C HIS A 455 4.13 14.71 -11.83
N GLY A 456 4.52 15.70 -11.02
CA GLY A 456 4.89 17.01 -11.52
C GLY A 456 3.74 18.00 -11.69
N GLY A 457 2.52 17.64 -11.34
CA GLY A 457 1.37 18.53 -11.21
C GLY A 457 0.59 18.78 -12.50
N ALA A 458 -0.56 19.46 -12.36
CA ALA A 458 -1.42 19.82 -13.47
C ALA A 458 -0.79 20.86 -14.40
N VAL A 459 -1.02 20.72 -15.71
CA VAL A 459 -0.51 21.60 -16.77
C VAL A 459 -1.60 21.91 -17.79
N ASP A 460 -1.56 23.11 -18.37
CA ASP A 460 -2.43 23.45 -19.51
C ASP A 460 -2.03 22.58 -20.71
N CYS A 461 -3.03 22.11 -21.47
CA CYS A 461 -2.78 21.29 -22.64
C CYS A 461 -2.36 22.17 -23.83
N ASP A 462 -1.16 21.92 -24.32
CA ASP A 462 -0.57 22.60 -25.48
C ASP A 462 -0.46 21.65 -26.67
N ALA A 463 -1.11 21.99 -27.78
CA ALA A 463 -1.16 21.13 -28.96
C ALA A 463 0.23 20.93 -29.61
N ASP A 464 1.11 21.94 -29.57
CA ASP A 464 2.47 21.83 -30.14
C ASP A 464 3.34 20.90 -29.27
N GLN A 465 3.17 20.96 -27.94
CA GLN A 465 3.83 20.02 -27.03
C GLN A 465 3.36 18.60 -27.25
N ILE A 466 2.05 18.37 -27.42
CA ILE A 466 1.52 17.04 -27.71
C ILE A 466 2.05 16.51 -29.05
N ALA A 467 2.17 17.36 -30.07
CA ALA A 467 2.76 16.98 -31.36
C ALA A 467 4.25 16.62 -31.23
N GLY A 468 5.01 17.33 -30.40
CA GLY A 468 6.40 17.00 -30.08
C GLY A 468 6.51 15.66 -29.35
N TRP A 469 5.62 15.42 -28.40
CA TRP A 469 5.53 14.15 -27.70
C TRP A 469 5.18 12.99 -28.66
N GLN A 470 4.28 13.20 -29.63
CA GLN A 470 3.95 12.19 -30.63
C GLN A 470 5.20 11.76 -31.43
N GLN A 471 6.02 12.73 -31.89
CA GLN A 471 7.24 12.42 -32.63
C GLN A 471 8.27 11.66 -31.77
N TRP A 472 8.37 11.99 -30.48
CA TRP A 472 9.20 11.28 -29.53
C TRP A 472 8.76 9.84 -29.35
N MET A 473 7.47 9.59 -29.16
CA MET A 473 6.92 8.24 -28.98
C MET A 473 6.99 7.39 -30.25
N ASP A 474 6.76 7.98 -31.43
CA ASP A 474 6.93 7.29 -32.70
C ASP A 474 8.39 6.81 -32.86
N ARG A 475 9.37 7.67 -32.56
CA ARG A 475 10.79 7.31 -32.62
C ARG A 475 11.18 6.25 -31.58
N TRP A 476 10.64 6.34 -30.40
CA TRP A 476 10.84 5.39 -29.32
C TRP A 476 10.31 3.99 -29.72
N THR A 477 9.11 3.92 -30.29
CA THR A 477 8.51 2.69 -30.82
C THR A 477 9.37 2.05 -31.89
N GLU A 478 9.80 2.82 -32.91
CA GLU A 478 10.71 2.33 -33.96
C GLU A 478 12.00 1.73 -33.40
N LEU A 479 12.58 2.35 -32.36
CA LEU A 479 13.80 1.85 -31.74
C LEU A 479 13.57 0.52 -31.04
N PHE A 480 12.48 0.35 -30.29
CA PHE A 480 12.16 -0.92 -29.65
C PHE A 480 11.86 -2.03 -30.66
N GLU A 481 11.11 -1.73 -31.70
CA GLU A 481 10.89 -2.68 -32.80
C GLU A 481 12.21 -3.08 -33.49
N GLY A 482 13.18 -2.18 -33.56
CA GLY A 482 14.47 -2.42 -34.18
C GLY A 482 15.48 -3.21 -33.33
N ILE A 483 15.37 -3.18 -31.99
CA ILE A 483 16.33 -3.86 -31.09
C ILE A 483 15.84 -5.19 -30.54
N ILE A 484 14.53 -5.45 -30.59
CA ILE A 484 13.96 -6.69 -30.09
C ILE A 484 14.01 -7.76 -31.17
N ASP A 485 14.78 -8.81 -30.90
CA ASP A 485 14.90 -9.97 -31.81
C ASP A 485 13.74 -10.97 -31.59
N ARG A 486 12.53 -10.55 -31.97
CA ARG A 486 11.29 -11.37 -31.96
C ARG A 486 10.43 -11.01 -33.15
N PRO A 487 9.59 -11.96 -33.64
CA PRO A 487 8.66 -11.70 -34.77
C PRO A 487 7.74 -10.51 -34.52
N HIS A 488 7.31 -10.32 -33.26
CA HIS A 488 6.57 -9.15 -32.77
C HIS A 488 7.22 -8.62 -31.52
N ALA A 489 7.51 -7.32 -31.46
CA ALA A 489 8.28 -6.70 -30.38
C ALA A 489 7.67 -6.93 -28.98
N ASN A 490 6.33 -7.04 -28.88
CA ASN A 490 5.66 -7.28 -27.61
C ASN A 490 6.03 -8.61 -26.95
N TYR A 491 6.47 -9.64 -27.69
CA TYR A 491 6.98 -10.87 -27.06
C TYR A 491 8.34 -10.69 -26.35
N GLY A 492 8.97 -9.54 -26.50
CA GLY A 492 10.15 -9.13 -25.75
C GLY A 492 9.89 -7.97 -24.80
N MET A 493 8.69 -7.37 -24.83
CA MET A 493 8.31 -6.23 -23.99
C MET A 493 7.27 -6.57 -22.92
N ASP A 494 6.28 -7.41 -23.27
CA ASP A 494 5.29 -7.89 -22.31
C ASP A 494 5.87 -9.10 -21.57
N PRO A 495 6.29 -8.99 -20.30
CA PRO A 495 6.85 -10.12 -19.56
C PRO A 495 5.79 -11.17 -19.22
N GLN A 496 4.52 -10.82 -19.38
CA GLN A 496 3.37 -11.66 -18.99
C GLN A 496 2.45 -11.98 -20.16
N TRP A 497 2.98 -12.02 -21.38
CA TRP A 497 2.22 -12.56 -22.50
C TRP A 497 1.90 -14.06 -22.35
N VAL A 498 2.68 -14.76 -21.48
CA VAL A 498 2.29 -16.01 -20.82
C VAL A 498 2.36 -15.79 -19.32
N GLU A 499 1.27 -16.03 -18.61
CA GLU A 499 1.18 -15.84 -17.17
C GLU A 499 0.42 -16.98 -16.50
N PHE A 500 0.76 -17.27 -15.25
CA PHE A 500 -0.08 -18.06 -14.35
C PHE A 500 -1.00 -17.17 -13.55
N TYR A 501 -2.26 -17.57 -13.43
CA TYR A 501 -3.22 -16.93 -12.56
C TYR A 501 -3.90 -17.98 -11.67
N PRO A 502 -3.89 -17.85 -10.33
CA PRO A 502 -3.18 -16.80 -9.58
C PRO A 502 -1.66 -16.98 -9.63
N TYR A 503 -0.89 -15.86 -9.54
CA TYR A 503 0.56 -15.89 -9.51
C TYR A 503 1.09 -16.43 -8.19
N LYS A 504 0.61 -15.89 -7.06
CA LYS A 504 1.08 -16.22 -5.72
C LYS A 504 -0.08 -16.68 -4.83
N THR A 505 0.06 -17.84 -4.18
CA THR A 505 -1.03 -18.41 -3.37
C THR A 505 -0.49 -19.11 -2.14
N ARG A 506 -1.15 -18.92 -0.99
CA ARG A 506 -0.90 -19.70 0.21
C ARG A 506 -1.58 -21.06 0.09
N VAL A 507 -0.86 -22.13 0.43
CA VAL A 507 -1.35 -23.51 0.35
C VAL A 507 -1.08 -24.28 1.65
N HIS A 508 -1.92 -25.29 1.90
CA HIS A 508 -1.74 -26.23 3.02
C HIS A 508 -1.36 -27.63 2.50
N PRO A 509 -0.88 -28.54 3.39
CA PRO A 509 -0.54 -29.91 2.99
C PRO A 509 -1.69 -30.62 2.31
N GLY A 510 -1.42 -31.19 1.13
CA GLY A 510 -2.40 -31.92 0.35
C GLY A 510 -3.40 -31.08 -0.43
N ASP A 511 -3.27 -29.75 -0.40
CA ASP A 511 -4.15 -28.87 -1.17
C ASP A 511 -4.03 -29.13 -2.68
N GLU A 512 -5.15 -28.90 -3.36
CA GLU A 512 -5.25 -28.83 -4.82
C GLU A 512 -5.53 -27.38 -5.22
N LEU A 513 -4.66 -26.80 -6.06
CA LEU A 513 -4.83 -25.45 -6.58
C LEU A 513 -5.02 -25.50 -8.08
N GLN A 514 -6.05 -24.84 -8.57
CA GLN A 514 -6.30 -24.67 -9.98
C GLN A 514 -5.66 -23.36 -10.48
N TYR A 515 -4.76 -23.50 -11.44
CA TYR A 515 -4.17 -22.39 -12.17
C TYR A 515 -4.84 -22.25 -13.56
N GLU A 516 -4.93 -21.00 -14.01
CA GLU A 516 -5.09 -20.68 -15.42
C GLU A 516 -3.73 -20.27 -15.99
N VAL A 517 -3.25 -20.97 -17.01
CA VAL A 517 -2.11 -20.50 -17.80
C VAL A 517 -2.69 -19.65 -18.93
N ARG A 518 -2.55 -18.34 -18.84
CA ARG A 518 -3.08 -17.37 -19.80
C ARG A 518 -2.01 -17.07 -20.83
N VAL A 519 -2.38 -17.16 -22.13
CA VAL A 519 -1.48 -16.90 -23.25
C VAL A 519 -2.08 -15.81 -24.12
N ARG A 520 -1.36 -14.72 -24.31
CA ARG A 520 -1.75 -13.60 -25.17
C ARG A 520 -1.07 -13.70 -26.54
N ASN A 521 -1.87 -13.64 -27.59
CA ASN A 521 -1.37 -13.51 -28.95
C ASN A 521 -1.25 -12.02 -29.32
N HIS A 522 -0.02 -11.54 -29.52
CA HIS A 522 0.24 -10.16 -29.95
C HIS A 522 0.23 -9.97 -31.46
N ASP A 523 0.14 -11.06 -32.23
CA ASP A 523 0.11 -11.02 -33.70
C ASP A 523 -1.28 -10.65 -34.23
N THR A 524 -1.31 -10.29 -35.50
CA THR A 524 -2.54 -10.01 -36.28
C THR A 524 -3.16 -11.26 -36.89
N GLU A 525 -2.56 -12.44 -36.67
CA GLU A 525 -3.02 -13.73 -37.12
C GLU A 525 -3.08 -14.74 -35.99
N GLN A 526 -3.91 -15.78 -36.14
CA GLN A 526 -3.93 -16.91 -35.22
C GLN A 526 -2.55 -17.57 -35.13
N LYS A 527 -2.08 -17.83 -33.90
CA LYS A 527 -0.82 -18.52 -33.64
C LYS A 527 -1.04 -19.77 -32.79
N SER A 528 -0.09 -20.68 -32.89
CA SER A 528 -0.12 -21.96 -32.16
C SER A 528 1.22 -22.23 -31.50
N GLY A 529 1.21 -23.01 -30.44
CA GLY A 529 2.40 -23.35 -29.69
C GLY A 529 2.19 -24.53 -28.75
N THR A 530 3.14 -24.68 -27.84
CA THR A 530 3.10 -25.71 -26.79
C THR A 530 3.62 -25.14 -25.50
N LEU A 531 2.96 -25.45 -24.41
CA LEU A 531 3.43 -25.25 -23.05
C LEU A 531 3.90 -26.60 -22.48
N LEU A 532 5.14 -26.67 -22.00
CA LEU A 532 5.64 -27.77 -21.18
C LEU A 532 5.70 -27.27 -19.75
N LEU A 533 4.98 -27.95 -18.85
CA LEU A 533 4.82 -27.53 -17.48
C LEU A 533 5.71 -28.37 -16.56
N HIS A 534 6.43 -27.68 -15.69
CA HIS A 534 7.29 -28.29 -14.67
C HIS A 534 6.91 -27.76 -13.29
N ALA A 535 7.18 -28.52 -12.26
CA ALA A 535 6.91 -28.10 -10.90
C ALA A 535 8.02 -28.54 -9.94
N SER A 536 8.14 -27.84 -8.83
CA SER A 536 9.02 -28.23 -7.72
C SER A 536 8.76 -29.65 -7.25
N ALA A 537 9.79 -30.29 -6.69
CA ALA A 537 9.72 -31.66 -6.21
C ALA A 537 8.54 -31.87 -5.22
N GLY A 538 7.80 -32.96 -5.46
CA GLY A 538 6.63 -33.34 -4.66
C GLY A 538 5.29 -32.76 -5.15
N VAL A 539 5.28 -31.73 -5.97
CA VAL A 539 4.07 -31.20 -6.62
C VAL A 539 3.73 -32.06 -7.85
N ARG A 540 2.47 -32.42 -7.99
CA ARG A 540 1.95 -33.16 -9.15
C ARG A 540 1.03 -32.28 -9.97
N LEU A 541 1.21 -32.26 -11.29
CA LEU A 541 0.37 -31.51 -12.21
C LEU A 541 -0.66 -32.42 -12.88
N SER A 542 -1.86 -31.91 -13.17
CA SER A 542 -2.89 -32.63 -13.92
C SER A 542 -2.48 -32.90 -15.36
N THR A 543 -1.59 -32.09 -15.92
CA THR A 543 -0.96 -32.24 -17.23
C THR A 543 0.42 -31.60 -17.23
N GLU A 544 1.36 -32.19 -18.00
CA GLU A 544 2.70 -31.65 -18.19
C GLU A 544 2.87 -31.01 -19.57
N ARG A 545 1.85 -31.12 -20.45
CA ARG A 545 1.87 -30.56 -21.79
C ARG A 545 0.51 -30.05 -22.20
N ILE A 546 0.49 -28.86 -22.78
CA ILE A 546 -0.69 -28.26 -23.39
C ILE A 546 -0.31 -27.76 -24.79
N ASP A 547 -1.01 -28.25 -25.80
CA ASP A 547 -0.93 -27.66 -27.15
C ASP A 547 -1.92 -26.49 -27.20
N ILE A 548 -1.43 -25.33 -27.59
CA ILE A 548 -2.17 -24.06 -27.54
C ILE A 548 -2.39 -23.49 -28.93
N SER A 549 -3.54 -22.81 -29.10
CA SER A 549 -3.85 -22.04 -30.30
C SER A 549 -4.68 -20.83 -29.87
N VAL A 550 -4.24 -19.61 -30.23
CA VAL A 550 -4.85 -18.35 -29.79
C VAL A 550 -5.11 -17.48 -31.01
N GLU A 551 -6.32 -16.93 -31.09
CA GLU A 551 -6.72 -16.02 -32.16
C GLU A 551 -5.94 -14.70 -32.12
N ALA A 552 -5.91 -13.98 -33.22
CA ALA A 552 -5.21 -12.69 -33.35
C ALA A 552 -5.64 -11.69 -32.27
N GLY A 553 -4.69 -11.16 -31.50
CA GLY A 553 -4.92 -10.15 -30.45
C GLY A 553 -5.65 -10.66 -29.20
N GLU A 554 -6.04 -11.95 -29.16
CA GLU A 554 -6.79 -12.51 -28.04
C GLU A 554 -5.89 -13.05 -26.93
N THR A 555 -6.47 -13.23 -25.75
CA THR A 555 -5.87 -13.96 -24.62
C THR A 555 -6.71 -15.20 -24.34
N MET A 556 -6.06 -16.35 -24.20
CA MET A 556 -6.71 -17.62 -23.92
C MET A 556 -6.17 -18.24 -22.63
N ALA A 557 -7.04 -18.80 -21.83
CA ALA A 557 -6.71 -19.44 -20.56
C ALA A 557 -6.82 -20.96 -20.66
N PHE A 558 -5.84 -21.66 -20.08
CA PHE A 558 -5.76 -23.13 -20.04
C PHE A 558 -5.66 -23.58 -18.59
N ALA A 559 -6.61 -24.43 -18.15
CA ALA A 559 -6.67 -24.88 -16.77
C ALA A 559 -5.62 -25.95 -16.46
N VAL A 560 -4.93 -25.80 -15.35
CA VAL A 560 -3.96 -26.77 -14.80
C VAL A 560 -4.19 -26.90 -13.29
N THR A 561 -4.30 -28.14 -12.80
CA THR A 561 -4.37 -28.39 -11.36
C THR A 561 -3.01 -28.83 -10.84
N ALA A 562 -2.53 -28.19 -9.78
CA ALA A 562 -1.37 -28.59 -9.01
C ALA A 562 -1.82 -29.21 -7.69
N ILE A 563 -1.26 -30.37 -7.34
CA ILE A 563 -1.52 -31.09 -6.08
C ILE A 563 -0.25 -31.04 -5.25
N PHE A 564 -0.34 -30.41 -4.08
CA PHE A 564 0.79 -30.18 -3.19
C PHE A 564 1.04 -31.37 -2.27
N PRO A 565 2.29 -31.59 -1.78
CA PRO A 565 2.62 -32.71 -0.92
C PRO A 565 1.92 -32.64 0.44
N GLU A 566 1.63 -33.83 1.03
CA GLU A 566 1.01 -33.97 2.35
C GLU A 566 1.89 -33.50 3.53
N SER A 567 3.16 -33.24 3.27
CA SER A 567 4.10 -32.80 4.30
C SER A 567 4.93 -31.62 3.79
N ARG A 568 5.21 -30.67 4.67
CA ARG A 568 6.08 -29.52 4.37
C ARG A 568 7.49 -29.99 4.06
N GLN A 569 7.90 -29.90 2.82
CA GLN A 569 9.25 -30.23 2.35
C GLN A 569 10.06 -28.97 1.97
N SER A 570 9.36 -27.84 1.78
CA SER A 570 9.93 -26.56 1.40
C SER A 570 9.07 -25.42 1.97
N HIS A 571 9.59 -24.19 1.97
CA HIS A 571 8.82 -22.99 2.30
C HIS A 571 7.96 -22.54 1.12
N SER A 572 8.35 -22.88 -0.10
CA SER A 572 7.63 -22.54 -1.33
C SER A 572 7.80 -23.61 -2.39
N TRP A 573 6.87 -23.67 -3.32
CA TRP A 573 6.90 -24.47 -4.53
C TRP A 573 6.65 -23.57 -5.73
N THR A 574 7.26 -23.89 -6.84
CA THR A 574 7.11 -23.16 -8.09
C THR A 574 6.55 -24.09 -9.15
N VAL A 575 5.61 -23.59 -9.94
CA VAL A 575 5.15 -24.21 -11.19
C VAL A 575 5.59 -23.28 -12.32
N VAL A 576 6.22 -23.82 -13.36
CA VAL A 576 6.76 -23.04 -14.48
C VAL A 576 6.23 -23.54 -15.81
N ALA A 577 6.20 -22.66 -16.82
CA ALA A 577 5.86 -22.99 -18.19
C ALA A 577 7.05 -22.71 -19.14
N ASP A 578 7.57 -23.78 -19.77
CA ASP A 578 8.48 -23.69 -20.90
C ASP A 578 7.64 -23.58 -22.19
N VAL A 579 7.86 -22.52 -22.95
CA VAL A 579 6.97 -22.08 -24.00
C VAL A 579 7.65 -22.24 -25.38
N THR A 580 7.00 -22.96 -26.28
CA THR A 580 7.28 -22.89 -27.71
C THR A 580 6.09 -22.21 -28.39
N TRP A 581 6.33 -21.11 -29.09
CA TRP A 581 5.31 -20.30 -29.76
C TRP A 581 5.67 -20.04 -31.22
N ASP A 582 4.75 -20.33 -32.12
CA ASP A 582 4.93 -20.22 -33.60
C ASP A 582 6.26 -20.85 -34.09
N GLY A 583 6.63 -22.00 -33.52
CA GLY A 583 7.86 -22.70 -33.81
C GLY A 583 9.13 -22.15 -33.19
N VAL A 584 9.05 -21.08 -32.41
CA VAL A 584 10.16 -20.47 -31.67
C VAL A 584 10.14 -20.91 -30.21
N ALA A 585 11.26 -21.42 -29.69
CA ALA A 585 11.41 -21.75 -28.28
C ALA A 585 11.73 -20.48 -27.48
N HIS A 586 10.89 -20.16 -26.52
CA HIS A 586 11.07 -19.03 -25.58
C HIS A 586 11.65 -19.45 -24.24
N GLY A 587 11.60 -20.75 -23.89
CA GLY A 587 12.05 -21.30 -22.62
C GLY A 587 11.05 -21.08 -21.48
N GLU A 588 11.52 -21.19 -20.25
CA GLU A 588 10.72 -20.98 -19.05
C GLU A 588 10.52 -19.47 -18.83
N ILE A 589 9.38 -18.94 -19.25
CA ILE A 589 9.08 -17.49 -19.21
C ILE A 589 7.91 -17.13 -18.29
N ALA A 590 7.25 -18.12 -17.70
CA ALA A 590 6.16 -17.88 -16.76
C ALA A 590 6.26 -18.81 -15.57
N GLU A 591 5.93 -18.30 -14.39
CA GLU A 591 5.92 -19.07 -13.15
C GLU A 591 4.72 -18.72 -12.27
N ALA A 592 4.37 -19.64 -11.35
CA ALA A 592 3.52 -19.38 -10.19
C ALA A 592 4.21 -19.86 -8.92
N ILE A 593 3.98 -19.15 -7.83
CA ILE A 593 4.56 -19.44 -6.52
C ILE A 593 3.47 -19.84 -5.53
N ALA A 594 3.58 -21.04 -4.96
CA ALA A 594 2.79 -21.44 -3.82
C ALA A 594 3.68 -21.44 -2.57
N TRP A 595 3.19 -20.88 -1.46
CA TRP A 595 3.93 -20.91 -0.19
C TRP A 595 3.05 -21.39 0.95
N TRP A 596 3.72 -21.87 2.02
CA TRP A 596 3.09 -22.49 3.17
C TRP A 596 2.77 -21.49 4.28
#